data_35be475ac944e53ff8500bbb656e24d8
#
_entry.id   35be475ac944e53ff8500bbb656e24d8
#
_cell.length_a   1.000
_cell.length_b   1.000
_cell.length_c   1.000
_cell.angle_alpha   90.00
_cell.angle_beta   90.00
_cell.angle_gamma   90.00
#
_symmetry.space_group_name_H-M   'P 1'
#
loop_
_entity.id
_entity.type
_entity.pdbx_description
1 polymer ?
#
loop_
_entity_poly.entity_id
_entity_poly.type
_entity_poly.pdbx_seq_one_letter_code
_entity_poly.pdbx_strand_id
1 'polypeptide(L)'
;PFWYADVVVLPKLITIITTIDKKGKVNAAPYSQFIQYDVMNQNPRVFIGMRKFSHTYQNIAATGEFVVNFPPADFLEDMMETCRFYPEGVNELEHTSFTQIPSQKVAPPSIKECGQIIECKLNKQYELDKIQGHVIGDIVALVFDEELIELGLEERFRKLNLPVGLGDEKRKYFYYGMIDKVEMHELKPPPKDKEMQGEIKTGMPWDKKALQSLKQVPSAIRSMVVEMSEDIVKEEGADKMTYERYMKLIAEYAPPDMMERFEDE
;
A
#
# COMPACT_ATOMS: atom_id res chain seq x y z
N PRO A 1 21.30 -12.81 23.55
CA PRO A 1 20.20 -12.92 22.60
C PRO A 1 20.67 -12.51 21.23
N PHE A 2 20.46 -13.35 20.24
CA PHE A 2 20.73 -13.02 18.86
C PHE A 2 19.52 -12.28 18.27
N TRP A 3 19.79 -11.45 17.31
CA TRP A 3 18.76 -10.75 16.57
C TRP A 3 18.17 -11.69 15.51
N TYR A 4 16.85 -11.78 15.39
CA TYR A 4 16.21 -12.71 14.45
C TYR A 4 16.67 -12.50 13.00
N ALA A 5 17.02 -11.26 12.63
CA ALA A 5 17.55 -10.93 11.30
C ALA A 5 18.92 -11.58 11.00
N ASP A 6 19.63 -12.07 12.03
CA ASP A 6 20.89 -12.79 11.84
C ASP A 6 20.66 -14.25 11.36
N VAL A 7 19.44 -14.76 11.50
CA VAL A 7 19.11 -16.16 11.15
C VAL A 7 17.94 -16.27 10.17
N VAL A 8 17.12 -15.24 10.03
CA VAL A 8 15.96 -15.24 9.17
C VAL A 8 16.11 -14.19 8.08
N VAL A 9 16.16 -14.62 6.83
CA VAL A 9 16.19 -13.72 5.69
C VAL A 9 14.76 -13.31 5.34
N LEU A 10 14.44 -12.02 5.51
CA LEU A 10 13.15 -11.44 5.16
C LEU A 10 13.34 -10.41 4.06
N PRO A 11 13.18 -10.80 2.79
CA PRO A 11 13.28 -9.87 1.68
C PRO A 11 12.29 -8.73 1.82
N LYS A 12 12.75 -7.49 1.68
CA LYS A 12 11.93 -6.29 1.82
C LYS A 12 12.27 -5.31 0.72
N LEU A 13 11.25 -4.70 0.15
CA LEU A 13 11.46 -3.58 -0.77
C LEU A 13 12.10 -2.42 -0.01
N ILE A 14 13.03 -1.71 -0.67
CA ILE A 14 13.66 -0.51 -0.13
C ILE A 14 12.97 0.70 -0.75
N THR A 15 12.44 1.59 0.09
CA THR A 15 11.84 2.86 -0.33
C THR A 15 12.54 4.01 0.35
N ILE A 16 12.54 5.21 -0.25
CA ILE A 16 12.93 6.44 0.42
C ILE A 16 11.67 7.25 0.70
N ILE A 17 11.45 7.60 1.95
CA ILE A 17 10.36 8.48 2.34
C ILE A 17 10.90 9.90 2.49
N THR A 18 10.35 10.82 1.70
CA THR A 18 10.63 12.24 1.82
C THR A 18 9.52 12.93 2.61
N THR A 19 9.91 13.83 3.47
CA THR A 19 9.04 14.66 4.31
C THR A 19 9.59 16.07 4.41
N ILE A 20 8.81 17.00 4.93
CA ILE A 20 9.27 18.34 5.32
C ILE A 20 8.92 18.62 6.77
N ASP A 21 9.73 19.41 7.45
CA ASP A 21 9.39 19.97 8.75
C ASP A 21 8.42 21.17 8.61
N LYS A 22 7.98 21.74 9.74
CA LYS A 22 7.13 22.95 9.76
C LYS A 22 7.76 24.21 9.16
N LYS A 23 9.07 24.18 8.93
CA LYS A 23 9.85 25.28 8.31
C LYS A 23 10.11 25.02 6.83
N GLY A 24 9.58 23.90 6.29
CA GLY A 24 9.79 23.49 4.91
C GLY A 24 11.14 22.81 4.64
N LYS A 25 11.91 22.43 5.66
CA LYS A 25 13.16 21.70 5.47
C LYS A 25 12.89 20.26 5.13
N VAL A 26 13.51 19.79 4.07
CA VAL A 26 13.38 18.42 3.57
C VAL A 26 14.15 17.45 4.47
N ASN A 27 13.60 16.26 4.64
CA ASN A 27 14.23 15.09 5.21
C ASN A 27 13.91 13.86 4.34
N ALA A 28 14.89 13.03 4.09
CA ALA A 28 14.77 11.81 3.31
C ALA A 28 15.41 10.63 4.05
N ALA A 29 14.66 9.56 4.24
CA ALA A 29 15.17 8.39 4.94
C ALA A 29 14.65 7.09 4.31
N PRO A 30 15.46 6.01 4.30
CA PRO A 30 15.06 4.75 3.72
C PRO A 30 14.20 3.96 4.69
N TYR A 31 13.18 3.30 4.15
CA TYR A 31 12.26 2.44 4.87
C TYR A 31 12.02 1.15 4.12
N SER A 32 12.10 0.04 4.84
CA SER A 32 11.77 -1.30 4.33
C SER A 32 10.55 -1.92 5.01
N GLN A 33 10.01 -1.28 6.05
CA GLN A 33 8.75 -1.67 6.68
C GLN A 33 7.58 -0.91 6.04
N PHE A 34 7.45 -1.06 4.74
CA PHE A 34 6.43 -0.47 3.91
C PHE A 34 5.58 -1.56 3.27
N ILE A 35 4.28 -1.44 3.37
CA ILE A 35 3.33 -2.30 2.68
C ILE A 35 2.16 -1.48 2.14
N GLN A 36 1.65 -1.91 1.02
CA GLN A 36 0.37 -1.45 0.50
C GLN A 36 -0.74 -2.01 1.42
N TYR A 37 -1.65 -1.15 1.82
CA TYR A 37 -2.71 -1.46 2.77
C TYR A 37 -4.06 -1.05 2.18
N ASP A 38 -5.06 -1.91 2.33
CA ASP A 38 -6.44 -1.65 1.91
C ASP A 38 -6.57 -1.27 0.41
N VAL A 39 -5.98 -2.08 -0.46
CA VAL A 39 -5.99 -1.85 -1.91
C VAL A 39 -7.33 -2.16 -2.58
N MET A 40 -8.21 -2.86 -1.89
CA MET A 40 -9.54 -3.22 -2.36
C MET A 40 -10.56 -2.10 -2.15
N ASN A 41 -10.19 -1.05 -1.42
CA ASN A 41 -11.04 0.10 -1.15
C ASN A 41 -10.84 1.19 -2.23
N GLN A 42 -11.84 2.02 -2.44
CA GLN A 42 -11.74 3.22 -3.28
C GLN A 42 -10.70 4.24 -2.78
N ASN A 43 -10.32 4.13 -1.51
CA ASN A 43 -9.26 4.95 -0.90
C ASN A 43 -8.06 4.07 -0.54
N PRO A 44 -7.19 3.74 -1.50
CA PRO A 44 -6.02 2.91 -1.24
C PRO A 44 -5.07 3.58 -0.25
N ARG A 45 -4.43 2.78 0.58
CA ARG A 45 -3.56 3.24 1.67
C ARG A 45 -2.22 2.57 1.66
N VAL A 46 -1.30 3.18 2.36
CA VAL A 46 0.00 2.59 2.73
C VAL A 46 0.10 2.46 4.24
N PHE A 47 0.80 1.43 4.68
CA PHE A 47 1.17 1.23 6.07
C PHE A 47 2.69 1.19 6.20
N ILE A 48 3.23 1.93 7.17
CA ILE A 48 4.67 2.05 7.37
C ILE A 48 4.98 1.91 8.87
N GLY A 49 5.88 0.98 9.18
CA GLY A 49 6.48 0.88 10.52
C GLY A 49 7.67 1.82 10.65
N MET A 50 7.72 2.64 11.71
CA MET A 50 8.80 3.62 11.93
C MET A 50 9.15 3.75 13.41
N ARG A 51 10.35 4.30 13.66
CA ARG A 51 10.74 4.74 15.00
C ARG A 51 10.14 6.10 15.29
N LYS A 52 9.47 6.27 16.44
CA LYS A 52 8.79 7.52 16.83
C LYS A 52 9.71 8.74 16.94
N PHE A 53 10.99 8.53 17.22
CA PHE A 53 11.98 9.60 17.32
C PHE A 53 12.71 9.91 15.99
N SER A 54 12.35 9.23 14.88
CA SER A 54 12.88 9.60 13.58
C SER A 54 12.30 10.94 13.10
N HIS A 55 13.10 11.73 12.40
CA HIS A 55 12.64 12.99 11.81
C HIS A 55 11.44 12.76 10.88
N THR A 56 11.47 11.69 10.09
CA THR A 56 10.36 11.30 9.20
C THR A 56 9.04 11.15 9.97
N TYR A 57 9.02 10.38 11.08
CA TYR A 57 7.82 10.18 11.87
C TYR A 57 7.29 11.48 12.46
N GLN A 58 8.21 12.31 13.00
CA GLN A 58 7.86 13.61 13.59
C GLN A 58 7.37 14.61 12.54
N ASN A 59 7.98 14.62 11.37
CA ASN A 59 7.56 15.47 10.25
C ASN A 59 6.17 15.09 9.75
N ILE A 60 5.89 13.78 9.56
CA ILE A 60 4.55 13.29 9.18
C ILE A 60 3.51 13.70 10.23
N ALA A 61 3.82 13.55 11.52
CA ALA A 61 2.92 14.00 12.59
C ALA A 61 2.65 15.51 12.56
N ALA A 62 3.66 16.29 12.15
CA ALA A 62 3.62 17.74 12.19
C ALA A 62 2.98 18.40 10.96
N THR A 63 3.10 17.76 9.78
CA THR A 63 2.68 18.32 8.48
C THR A 63 1.56 17.53 7.82
N GLY A 64 1.41 16.24 8.18
CA GLY A 64 0.38 15.38 7.64
C GLY A 64 0.68 14.88 6.21
N GLU A 65 1.89 15.09 5.68
CA GLU A 65 2.21 14.79 4.29
C GLU A 65 3.55 14.07 4.15
N PHE A 66 3.65 13.15 3.18
CA PHE A 66 4.90 12.45 2.86
C PHE A 66 4.84 11.85 1.45
N VAL A 67 6.01 11.52 0.91
CA VAL A 67 6.14 10.86 -0.38
C VAL A 67 6.95 9.58 -0.22
N VAL A 68 6.50 8.51 -0.84
CA VAL A 68 7.21 7.23 -0.93
C VAL A 68 7.82 7.11 -2.32
N ASN A 69 9.13 7.15 -2.39
CA ASN A 69 9.90 7.04 -3.62
C ASN A 69 10.51 5.65 -3.73
N PHE A 70 10.52 5.07 -4.93
CA PHE A 70 11.02 3.73 -5.21
C PHE A 70 12.29 3.82 -6.06
N PRO A 71 13.45 4.01 -5.44
CA PRO A 71 14.69 4.20 -6.18
C PRO A 71 15.17 2.88 -6.82
N PRO A 72 15.70 2.93 -8.05
CA PRO A 72 16.31 1.77 -8.70
C PRO A 72 17.64 1.40 -8.05
N ALA A 73 18.08 0.15 -8.22
CA ALA A 73 19.31 -0.37 -7.62
C ALA A 73 20.58 0.37 -8.05
N ASP A 74 20.54 1.04 -9.19
CA ASP A 74 21.65 1.87 -9.68
C ASP A 74 22.01 3.01 -8.70
N PHE A 75 21.08 3.40 -7.83
CA PHE A 75 21.27 4.42 -6.80
C PHE A 75 21.41 3.83 -5.38
N LEU A 76 21.86 2.57 -5.26
CA LEU A 76 21.96 1.93 -3.96
C LEU A 76 22.90 2.68 -2.99
N GLU A 77 24.03 3.20 -3.47
CA GLU A 77 24.96 3.99 -2.64
C GLU A 77 24.29 5.25 -2.11
N ASP A 78 23.53 5.94 -2.95
CA ASP A 78 22.75 7.13 -2.55
C ASP A 78 21.64 6.75 -1.54
N MET A 79 20.96 5.62 -1.73
CA MET A 79 20.01 5.11 -0.73
C MET A 79 20.68 4.87 0.62
N MET A 80 21.89 4.29 0.61
CA MET A 80 22.63 4.03 1.84
C MET A 80 23.16 5.34 2.47
N GLU A 81 23.45 6.35 1.68
CA GLU A 81 23.80 7.68 2.21
C GLU A 81 22.64 8.28 3.01
N THR A 82 21.39 8.15 2.55
CA THR A 82 20.21 8.61 3.32
C THR A 82 19.95 7.80 4.60
N CYS A 83 20.62 6.63 4.80
CA CYS A 83 20.59 5.87 6.06
C CYS A 83 21.38 6.51 7.20
N ARG A 84 22.25 7.46 6.91
CA ARG A 84 23.14 8.05 7.92
C ARG A 84 22.34 8.92 8.88
N PHE A 85 22.75 8.92 10.15
CA PHE A 85 22.10 9.73 11.18
C PHE A 85 22.57 11.18 11.06
N TYR A 86 21.98 11.94 10.16
CA TYR A 86 22.21 13.36 10.04
C TYR A 86 21.52 14.13 11.18
N PRO A 87 22.07 15.28 11.60
CA PRO A 87 21.39 16.17 12.54
C PRO A 87 20.06 16.68 11.99
N GLU A 88 19.16 17.09 12.89
CA GLU A 88 17.90 17.72 12.52
C GLU A 88 18.11 18.92 11.59
N GLY A 89 17.33 18.97 10.53
CA GLY A 89 17.35 20.07 9.55
C GLY A 89 18.45 19.97 8.49
N VAL A 90 19.19 18.86 8.44
CA VAL A 90 20.02 18.50 7.29
C VAL A 90 19.15 17.76 6.29
N ASN A 91 19.23 18.14 5.02
CA ASN A 91 18.56 17.46 3.92
C ASN A 91 19.49 16.36 3.37
N GLU A 92 19.18 15.12 3.63
CA GLU A 92 20.01 13.98 3.23
C GLU A 92 20.22 13.92 1.70
N LEU A 93 19.24 14.38 0.92
CA LEU A 93 19.33 14.37 -0.55
C LEU A 93 20.44 15.28 -1.10
N GLU A 94 20.88 16.29 -0.34
CA GLU A 94 21.99 17.17 -0.74
C GLU A 94 23.35 16.44 -0.73
N HIS A 95 23.41 15.26 -0.10
CA HIS A 95 24.61 14.41 -0.04
C HIS A 95 24.55 13.23 -1.03
N THR A 96 23.58 13.23 -1.92
CA THR A 96 23.32 12.17 -2.90
C THR A 96 23.29 12.73 -4.31
N SER A 97 23.23 11.85 -5.31
CA SER A 97 22.99 12.23 -6.70
C SER A 97 21.50 12.37 -7.05
N PHE A 98 20.60 12.15 -6.09
CA PHE A 98 19.17 12.31 -6.29
C PHE A 98 18.77 13.76 -6.58
N THR A 99 17.87 13.93 -7.54
CA THR A 99 17.28 15.21 -7.92
C THR A 99 15.89 15.38 -7.31
N GLN A 100 15.73 16.42 -6.48
CA GLN A 100 14.43 16.77 -5.93
C GLN A 100 13.56 17.45 -7.00
N ILE A 101 12.33 16.99 -7.13
CA ILE A 101 11.30 17.61 -7.97
C ILE A 101 10.04 17.90 -7.15
N PRO A 102 9.26 18.93 -7.49
CA PRO A 102 7.98 19.19 -6.83
C PRO A 102 7.02 18.01 -6.96
N SER A 103 6.39 17.64 -5.87
CA SER A 103 5.26 16.69 -5.89
C SER A 103 4.00 17.36 -6.42
N GLN A 104 3.00 16.56 -6.84
CA GLN A 104 1.78 17.06 -7.49
C GLN A 104 0.69 17.44 -6.48
N LYS A 105 0.57 16.73 -5.35
CA LYS A 105 -0.53 16.84 -4.39
C LYS A 105 -0.10 17.13 -2.95
N VAL A 106 1.21 17.03 -2.66
CA VAL A 106 1.77 17.23 -1.32
C VAL A 106 3.00 18.11 -1.37
N ALA A 107 3.38 18.72 -0.25
CA ALA A 107 4.51 19.64 -0.17
C ALA A 107 5.90 18.96 -0.13
N PRO A 108 6.10 17.79 0.51
CA PRO A 108 7.38 17.09 0.44
C PRO A 108 7.78 16.77 -1.01
N PRO A 109 9.08 16.90 -1.39
CA PRO A 109 9.52 16.68 -2.75
C PRO A 109 9.48 15.18 -3.13
N SER A 110 9.30 14.92 -4.41
CA SER A 110 9.53 13.65 -5.06
C SER A 110 10.99 13.54 -5.52
N ILE A 111 11.47 12.33 -5.80
CA ILE A 111 12.81 12.04 -6.34
C ILE A 111 12.67 11.67 -7.82
N LYS A 112 13.32 12.45 -8.68
CA LYS A 112 13.19 12.34 -10.14
C LYS A 112 13.62 10.98 -10.69
N GLU A 113 14.66 10.38 -10.12
CA GLU A 113 15.25 9.12 -10.57
C GLU A 113 14.40 7.88 -10.22
N CYS A 114 13.30 8.10 -9.49
CA CYS A 114 12.35 7.04 -9.13
C CYS A 114 11.26 6.93 -10.20
N GLY A 115 11.26 5.87 -10.97
CA GLY A 115 10.23 5.62 -12.00
C GLY A 115 8.83 5.36 -11.46
N GLN A 116 8.70 5.22 -10.13
CA GLN A 116 7.43 5.04 -9.42
C GLN A 116 7.46 5.79 -8.09
N ILE A 117 6.40 6.55 -7.81
CA ILE A 117 6.30 7.40 -6.62
C ILE A 117 4.86 7.37 -6.12
N ILE A 118 4.68 7.39 -4.79
CA ILE A 118 3.37 7.46 -4.15
C ILE A 118 3.34 8.70 -3.24
N GLU A 119 2.43 9.62 -3.51
CA GLU A 119 2.20 10.79 -2.67
C GLU A 119 1.08 10.49 -1.67
N CYS A 120 1.31 10.81 -0.40
CA CYS A 120 0.45 10.40 0.69
C CYS A 120 0.08 11.56 1.62
N LYS A 121 -1.15 11.48 2.14
CA LYS A 121 -1.58 12.27 3.31
C LYS A 121 -1.78 11.36 4.51
N LEU A 122 -1.40 11.83 5.67
CA LEU A 122 -1.57 11.09 6.92
C LEU A 122 -3.05 10.84 7.20
N ASN A 123 -3.44 9.58 7.24
CA ASN A 123 -4.76 9.15 7.70
C ASN A 123 -4.74 8.95 9.21
N LYS A 124 -3.82 8.12 9.69
CA LYS A 124 -3.73 7.81 11.11
C LYS A 124 -2.30 7.43 11.51
N GLN A 125 -1.95 7.79 12.73
CA GLN A 125 -0.67 7.47 13.32
C GLN A 125 -0.90 6.78 14.66
N TYR A 126 -0.23 5.64 14.87
CA TYR A 126 -0.35 4.85 16.09
C TYR A 126 0.99 4.71 16.77
N GLU A 127 1.00 4.82 18.08
CA GLU A 127 2.13 4.41 18.90
C GLU A 127 1.95 2.94 19.29
N LEU A 128 2.90 2.09 18.91
CA LEU A 128 2.88 0.68 19.30
C LEU A 128 3.46 0.50 20.70
N ASP A 129 4.58 1.15 20.95
CA ASP A 129 5.27 1.15 22.25
C ASP A 129 6.05 2.47 22.44
N LYS A 130 7.04 2.48 23.33
CA LYS A 130 7.87 3.66 23.60
C LYS A 130 8.77 4.05 22.42
N ILE A 131 9.10 3.11 21.53
CA ILE A 131 10.07 3.26 20.45
C ILE A 131 9.41 3.25 19.08
N GLN A 132 8.45 2.34 18.88
CA GLN A 132 7.84 2.05 17.59
C GLN A 132 6.50 2.75 17.43
N GLY A 133 6.25 3.19 16.22
CA GLY A 133 4.95 3.71 15.78
C GLY A 133 4.63 3.26 14.36
N HIS A 134 3.38 3.39 13.99
CA HIS A 134 2.87 3.07 12.68
C HIS A 134 2.20 4.28 12.06
N VAL A 135 2.41 4.45 10.77
CA VAL A 135 1.78 5.49 9.95
C VAL A 135 0.89 4.80 8.92
N ILE A 136 -0.37 5.20 8.85
CA ILE A 136 -1.27 4.89 7.75
C ILE A 136 -1.44 6.16 6.94
N GLY A 137 -1.15 6.10 5.64
CA GLY A 137 -1.31 7.21 4.71
C GLY A 137 -2.33 6.90 3.64
N ASP A 138 -3.24 7.84 3.36
CA ASP A 138 -4.09 7.79 2.18
C ASP A 138 -3.26 8.15 0.96
N ILE A 139 -3.34 7.34 -0.09
CA ILE A 139 -2.68 7.60 -1.37
C ILE A 139 -3.47 8.68 -2.10
N VAL A 140 -2.84 9.82 -2.36
CA VAL A 140 -3.48 10.96 -3.04
C VAL A 140 -2.98 11.17 -4.47
N ALA A 141 -1.84 10.57 -4.84
CA ALA A 141 -1.36 10.47 -6.21
C ALA A 141 -0.42 9.28 -6.37
N LEU A 142 -0.50 8.66 -7.54
CA LEU A 142 0.48 7.71 -8.07
C LEU A 142 1.16 8.39 -9.24
N VAL A 143 2.47 8.56 -9.16
CA VAL A 143 3.29 9.19 -10.21
C VAL A 143 4.27 8.13 -10.71
N PHE A 144 4.34 7.95 -12.01
CA PHE A 144 5.20 6.93 -12.63
C PHE A 144 5.61 7.37 -14.02
N ASP A 145 6.70 6.81 -14.52
CA ASP A 145 7.19 7.07 -15.86
C ASP A 145 6.16 6.61 -16.90
N GLU A 146 5.83 7.48 -17.85
CA GLU A 146 4.82 7.23 -18.88
C GLU A 146 5.10 5.94 -19.67
N GLU A 147 6.36 5.64 -19.91
CA GLU A 147 6.80 4.42 -20.58
C GLU A 147 6.36 3.11 -19.88
N LEU A 148 6.10 3.16 -18.57
CA LEU A 148 5.67 1.99 -17.80
C LEU A 148 4.23 1.57 -18.14
N ILE A 149 3.41 2.45 -18.70
CA ILE A 149 1.99 2.18 -18.99
C ILE A 149 1.86 1.07 -20.03
N GLU A 150 2.67 1.15 -21.08
CA GLU A 150 2.61 0.24 -22.24
C GLU A 150 3.32 -1.11 -21.98
N LEU A 151 4.07 -1.22 -20.87
CA LEU A 151 4.85 -2.42 -20.56
C LEU A 151 4.01 -3.46 -19.82
N GLY A 152 4.23 -4.74 -20.15
CA GLY A 152 3.77 -5.86 -19.33
C GLY A 152 4.39 -5.85 -17.92
N LEU A 153 3.79 -6.57 -16.96
CA LEU A 153 4.23 -6.55 -15.56
C LEU A 153 5.70 -6.96 -15.40
N GLU A 154 6.17 -7.97 -16.13
CA GLU A 154 7.55 -8.42 -16.08
C GLU A 154 8.52 -7.33 -16.57
N GLU A 155 8.22 -6.72 -17.73
CA GLU A 155 9.06 -5.67 -18.32
C GLU A 155 9.07 -4.41 -17.44
N ARG A 156 7.91 -4.03 -16.91
CA ARG A 156 7.77 -2.93 -15.95
C ARG A 156 8.63 -3.16 -14.72
N PHE A 157 8.58 -4.36 -14.15
CA PHE A 157 9.39 -4.73 -13.00
C PHE A 157 10.87 -4.66 -13.28
N ARG A 158 11.32 -5.19 -14.44
CA ARG A 158 12.73 -5.11 -14.88
C ARG A 158 13.19 -3.67 -15.09
N LYS A 159 12.33 -2.83 -15.68
CA LYS A 159 12.65 -1.42 -15.91
C LYS A 159 12.78 -0.63 -14.62
N LEU A 160 11.93 -0.87 -13.65
CA LEU A 160 12.00 -0.25 -12.33
C LEU A 160 13.26 -0.64 -11.55
N ASN A 161 13.86 -1.79 -11.85
CA ASN A 161 15.12 -2.26 -11.27
C ASN A 161 15.19 -2.15 -9.74
N LEU A 162 14.11 -2.53 -9.04
CA LEU A 162 13.97 -2.30 -7.61
C LEU A 162 14.82 -3.28 -6.79
N PRO A 163 15.67 -2.79 -5.86
CA PRO A 163 16.47 -3.66 -5.00
C PRO A 163 15.65 -4.22 -3.85
N VAL A 164 15.97 -5.44 -3.46
CA VAL A 164 15.38 -6.12 -2.31
C VAL A 164 16.41 -6.20 -1.19
N GLY A 165 16.15 -5.51 -0.08
CA GLY A 165 16.99 -5.59 1.11
C GLY A 165 16.84 -6.93 1.81
N LEU A 166 17.94 -7.58 2.14
CA LEU A 166 17.99 -8.89 2.80
C LEU A 166 18.37 -8.78 4.28
N GLY A 167 18.84 -7.63 4.71
CA GLY A 167 19.25 -7.34 6.07
C GLY A 167 20.65 -6.79 6.19
N ASP A 168 21.07 -6.51 7.41
CA ASP A 168 22.43 -6.07 7.71
C ASP A 168 23.17 -7.06 8.60
N GLU A 169 24.47 -7.08 8.50
CA GLU A 169 25.35 -7.80 9.42
C GLU A 169 26.05 -6.82 10.35
N LYS A 170 25.68 -6.81 11.62
CA LYS A 170 26.29 -6.01 12.69
C LYS A 170 26.40 -4.51 12.35
N ARG A 171 25.46 -4.01 11.52
CA ARG A 171 25.44 -2.64 10.99
C ARG A 171 26.71 -2.23 10.22
N LYS A 172 27.45 -3.22 9.71
CA LYS A 172 28.66 -2.98 8.94
C LYS A 172 28.49 -3.29 7.46
N TYR A 173 27.73 -4.33 7.15
CA TYR A 173 27.44 -4.74 5.78
C TYR A 173 25.95 -4.83 5.58
N PHE A 174 25.46 -4.28 4.46
CA PHE A 174 24.07 -4.41 4.06
C PHE A 174 24.00 -5.36 2.88
N TYR A 175 23.13 -6.36 2.98
CA TYR A 175 22.91 -7.33 1.92
C TYR A 175 21.65 -6.98 1.14
N TYR A 176 21.74 -7.02 -0.16
CA TYR A 176 20.61 -6.83 -1.04
C TYR A 176 20.65 -7.84 -2.19
N GLY A 177 19.49 -8.10 -2.78
CA GLY A 177 19.33 -8.95 -3.96
C GLY A 177 18.56 -8.21 -5.04
N MET A 178 18.69 -8.73 -6.26
CA MET A 178 17.89 -8.33 -7.41
C MET A 178 16.95 -9.46 -7.78
N ILE A 179 15.77 -9.13 -8.27
CA ILE A 179 14.86 -10.12 -8.84
C ILE A 179 15.16 -10.18 -10.34
N ASP A 180 15.79 -11.25 -10.76
CA ASP A 180 16.22 -11.51 -12.15
C ASP A 180 15.21 -12.33 -12.94
N LYS A 181 14.27 -12.98 -12.26
CA LYS A 181 13.25 -13.84 -12.87
C LYS A 181 11.85 -13.50 -12.35
N VAL A 182 10.96 -13.21 -13.29
CA VAL A 182 9.52 -13.06 -13.04
C VAL A 182 8.80 -14.16 -13.79
N GLU A 183 7.91 -14.87 -13.14
CA GLU A 183 7.09 -15.94 -13.74
C GLU A 183 5.62 -15.63 -13.55
N MET A 184 4.84 -15.91 -14.57
CA MET A 184 3.39 -15.82 -14.53
C MET A 184 2.81 -17.19 -14.15
N HIS A 185 1.91 -17.18 -13.17
CA HIS A 185 1.14 -18.35 -12.80
C HIS A 185 -0.35 -18.05 -13.03
N GLU A 186 -0.98 -18.89 -13.88
CA GLU A 186 -2.42 -18.77 -14.12
C GLU A 186 -3.20 -19.16 -12.87
N LEU A 187 -4.06 -18.26 -12.40
CA LEU A 187 -4.94 -18.55 -11.27
C LEU A 187 -6.12 -19.38 -11.74
N LYS A 188 -6.33 -20.50 -11.06
CA LYS A 188 -7.52 -21.31 -11.31
C LYS A 188 -8.76 -20.56 -10.81
N PRO A 189 -9.85 -20.57 -11.58
CA PRO A 189 -11.11 -20.03 -11.10
C PRO A 189 -11.54 -20.77 -9.82
N PRO A 190 -12.31 -20.11 -8.95
CA PRO A 190 -12.87 -20.78 -7.76
C PRO A 190 -13.56 -22.07 -8.16
N PRO A 191 -13.47 -23.16 -7.36
CA PRO A 191 -14.19 -24.38 -7.63
C PRO A 191 -15.69 -24.07 -7.75
N LYS A 192 -16.35 -24.64 -8.76
CA LYS A 192 -17.80 -24.47 -8.93
C LYS A 192 -18.50 -25.11 -7.74
N ASP A 193 -19.11 -24.30 -6.90
CA ASP A 193 -19.84 -24.70 -5.70
C ASP A 193 -21.11 -25.49 -6.07
N LYS A 194 -20.97 -26.74 -6.47
CA LYS A 194 -22.14 -27.63 -6.58
C LYS A 194 -22.66 -28.12 -5.22
N GLU A 195 -21.85 -28.01 -4.17
CA GLU A 195 -22.17 -28.60 -2.85
C GLU A 195 -22.29 -27.59 -1.70
N MET A 196 -21.97 -26.32 -1.91
CA MET A 196 -22.04 -25.29 -0.88
C MET A 196 -23.21 -24.31 -1.05
N GLN A 197 -24.35 -24.78 -1.53
CA GLN A 197 -25.59 -24.01 -1.50
C GLN A 197 -26.23 -24.06 -0.10
N GLY A 198 -25.46 -23.70 0.92
CA GLY A 198 -26.01 -23.48 2.24
C GLY A 198 -27.05 -22.35 2.21
N GLU A 199 -28.07 -22.47 3.06
CA GLU A 199 -29.07 -21.43 3.27
C GLU A 199 -28.37 -20.11 3.59
N ILE A 200 -28.63 -19.07 2.79
CA ILE A 200 -28.07 -17.73 3.03
C ILE A 200 -28.77 -17.16 4.25
N LYS A 201 -28.04 -17.04 5.35
CA LYS A 201 -28.55 -16.41 6.58
C LYS A 201 -28.37 -14.91 6.47
N THR A 202 -29.46 -14.16 6.63
CA THR A 202 -29.49 -12.71 6.62
C THR A 202 -30.03 -12.20 7.97
N GLY A 203 -29.50 -11.09 8.45
CA GLY A 203 -29.91 -10.45 9.70
C GLY A 203 -31.07 -9.45 9.51
N MET A 204 -31.42 -9.14 8.25
CA MET A 204 -32.56 -8.30 7.89
C MET A 204 -33.26 -8.87 6.64
N PRO A 205 -34.47 -8.37 6.29
CA PRO A 205 -35.14 -8.77 5.04
C PRO A 205 -34.35 -8.34 3.79
N TRP A 206 -34.22 -9.27 2.85
CA TRP A 206 -33.61 -9.03 1.53
C TRP A 206 -34.63 -9.27 0.41
N ASP A 207 -34.56 -8.45 -0.63
CA ASP A 207 -35.32 -8.73 -1.85
C ASP A 207 -34.84 -10.02 -2.50
N LYS A 208 -35.78 -10.77 -3.08
CA LYS A 208 -35.47 -12.04 -3.78
C LYS A 208 -34.39 -11.86 -4.86
N LYS A 209 -34.43 -10.75 -5.60
CA LYS A 209 -33.49 -10.42 -6.65
C LYS A 209 -32.10 -10.11 -6.08
N ALA A 210 -32.02 -9.40 -4.94
CA ALA A 210 -30.76 -9.18 -4.23
C ALA A 210 -30.13 -10.49 -3.71
N LEU A 211 -30.96 -11.38 -3.15
CA LEU A 211 -30.48 -12.71 -2.73
C LEU A 211 -30.01 -13.59 -3.91
N GLN A 212 -30.60 -13.42 -5.07
CA GLN A 212 -30.17 -14.14 -6.28
C GLN A 212 -28.81 -13.65 -6.73
N SER A 213 -28.61 -12.34 -6.81
CA SER A 213 -27.29 -11.76 -7.13
C SER A 213 -26.23 -12.11 -6.08
N LEU A 214 -26.59 -12.16 -4.79
CA LEU A 214 -25.66 -12.58 -3.73
C LEU A 214 -25.15 -14.02 -3.93
N LYS A 215 -25.88 -14.91 -4.63
CA LYS A 215 -25.42 -16.26 -4.95
C LYS A 215 -24.23 -16.28 -5.91
N GLN A 216 -23.99 -15.21 -6.67
CA GLN A 216 -22.84 -15.07 -7.54
C GLN A 216 -21.54 -14.77 -6.75
N VAL A 217 -21.69 -14.29 -5.51
CA VAL A 217 -20.57 -14.12 -4.59
C VAL A 217 -20.07 -15.50 -4.12
N PRO A 218 -18.74 -15.76 -4.15
CA PRO A 218 -18.18 -17.01 -3.64
C PRO A 218 -18.66 -17.33 -2.21
N SER A 219 -19.05 -18.58 -1.96
CA SER A 219 -19.62 -19.00 -0.68
C SER A 219 -18.72 -18.71 0.52
N ALA A 220 -17.41 -18.79 0.32
CA ALA A 220 -16.41 -18.54 1.37
C ALA A 220 -16.45 -17.11 1.95
N ILE A 221 -16.86 -16.12 1.16
CA ILE A 221 -16.93 -14.71 1.59
C ILE A 221 -18.37 -14.19 1.68
N ARG A 222 -19.35 -14.97 1.31
CA ARG A 222 -20.77 -14.55 1.22
C ARG A 222 -21.33 -14.04 2.56
N SER A 223 -20.98 -14.71 3.67
CA SER A 223 -21.40 -14.29 5.01
C SER A 223 -20.84 -12.92 5.38
N MET A 224 -19.57 -12.67 5.05
CA MET A 224 -18.93 -11.37 5.27
C MET A 224 -19.59 -10.27 4.43
N VAL A 225 -19.90 -10.57 3.16
CA VAL A 225 -20.60 -9.62 2.28
C VAL A 225 -21.99 -9.29 2.81
N VAL A 226 -22.74 -10.29 3.33
CA VAL A 226 -24.04 -10.06 3.96
C VAL A 226 -23.89 -9.12 5.17
N GLU A 227 -22.99 -9.44 6.10
CA GLU A 227 -22.78 -8.67 7.33
C GLU A 227 -22.39 -7.21 7.01
N MET A 228 -21.37 -7.00 6.16
CA MET A 228 -20.94 -5.66 5.75
C MET A 228 -22.08 -4.88 5.07
N SER A 229 -22.80 -5.52 4.15
CA SER A 229 -23.90 -4.86 3.43
C SER A 229 -25.05 -4.48 4.35
N GLU A 230 -25.39 -5.33 5.30
CA GLU A 230 -26.45 -5.06 6.27
C GLU A 230 -26.07 -3.97 7.26
N ASP A 231 -24.81 -3.89 7.68
CA ASP A 231 -24.35 -2.84 8.58
C ASP A 231 -24.41 -1.46 7.91
N ILE A 232 -23.98 -1.36 6.65
CA ILE A 232 -24.09 -0.11 5.87
C ILE A 232 -25.56 0.32 5.74
N VAL A 233 -26.47 -0.61 5.42
CA VAL A 233 -27.89 -0.31 5.26
C VAL A 233 -28.54 0.11 6.59
N LYS A 234 -28.11 -0.46 7.71
CA LYS A 234 -28.56 -0.05 9.05
C LYS A 234 -28.05 1.36 9.39
N GLU A 235 -26.80 1.68 9.06
CA GLU A 235 -26.23 3.02 9.25
C GLU A 235 -26.98 4.08 8.43
N GLU A 236 -27.47 3.71 7.23
CA GLU A 236 -28.34 4.56 6.41
C GLU A 236 -29.80 4.67 6.97
N GLY A 237 -30.11 3.99 8.06
CA GLY A 237 -31.43 4.00 8.70
C GLY A 237 -32.48 3.16 7.97
N ALA A 238 -32.07 2.22 7.14
CA ALA A 238 -32.98 1.34 6.42
C ALA A 238 -33.08 -0.04 7.09
N ASP A 239 -34.24 -0.67 6.94
CA ASP A 239 -34.63 -1.94 7.57
C ASP A 239 -34.67 -3.12 6.57
N LYS A 240 -34.33 -2.84 5.30
CA LYS A 240 -34.40 -3.82 4.22
C LYS A 240 -33.32 -3.61 3.18
N MET A 241 -32.72 -4.72 2.72
CA MET A 241 -31.83 -4.75 1.56
C MET A 241 -32.66 -4.89 0.28
N THR A 242 -32.75 -3.81 -0.51
CA THR A 242 -33.33 -3.84 -1.85
C THR A 242 -32.28 -4.22 -2.90
N TYR A 243 -32.73 -4.70 -4.05
CA TYR A 243 -31.82 -5.00 -5.16
C TYR A 243 -31.01 -3.78 -5.61
N GLU A 244 -31.65 -2.63 -5.69
CA GLU A 244 -30.97 -1.37 -6.08
C GLU A 244 -29.88 -0.97 -5.08
N ARG A 245 -30.15 -1.08 -3.77
CA ARG A 245 -29.14 -0.83 -2.74
C ARG A 245 -27.97 -1.80 -2.85
N TYR A 246 -28.27 -3.09 -2.99
CA TYR A 246 -27.23 -4.10 -3.11
C TYR A 246 -26.34 -3.88 -4.34
N MET A 247 -26.91 -3.57 -5.50
CA MET A 247 -26.14 -3.24 -6.70
C MET A 247 -25.31 -1.97 -6.55
N LYS A 248 -25.80 -0.97 -5.82
CA LYS A 248 -25.02 0.23 -5.48
C LYS A 248 -23.81 -0.14 -4.61
N LEU A 249 -24.00 -0.97 -3.58
CA LEU A 249 -22.90 -1.43 -2.72
C LEU A 249 -21.89 -2.26 -3.51
N ILE A 250 -22.34 -3.13 -4.41
CA ILE A 250 -21.43 -3.87 -5.30
C ILE A 250 -20.62 -2.92 -6.17
N ALA A 251 -21.26 -1.94 -6.80
CA ALA A 251 -20.56 -0.96 -7.64
C ALA A 251 -19.55 -0.11 -6.84
N GLU A 252 -19.80 0.09 -5.55
CA GLU A 252 -18.95 0.90 -4.67
C GLU A 252 -17.79 0.10 -4.03
N TYR A 253 -18.04 -1.17 -3.67
CA TYR A 253 -17.11 -1.94 -2.85
C TYR A 253 -16.58 -3.22 -3.48
N ALA A 254 -17.19 -3.72 -4.57
CA ALA A 254 -16.72 -4.93 -5.22
C ALA A 254 -15.45 -4.68 -6.05
N PRO A 255 -14.49 -5.60 -6.03
CA PRO A 255 -13.35 -5.56 -6.94
C PRO A 255 -13.78 -5.58 -8.41
N PRO A 256 -13.03 -4.94 -9.32
CA PRO A 256 -13.38 -4.87 -10.75
C PRO A 256 -13.62 -6.24 -11.41
N ASP A 257 -12.83 -7.25 -11.04
CA ASP A 257 -12.96 -8.62 -11.53
C ASP A 257 -14.24 -9.34 -11.04
N MET A 258 -14.81 -8.85 -9.95
CA MET A 258 -16.12 -9.33 -9.50
C MET A 258 -17.29 -8.66 -10.24
N MET A 259 -17.11 -7.45 -10.74
CA MET A 259 -18.16 -6.71 -11.47
C MET A 259 -18.58 -7.44 -12.75
N GLU A 260 -17.62 -8.03 -13.49
CA GLU A 260 -17.90 -8.80 -14.71
C GLU A 260 -18.89 -9.94 -14.48
N ARG A 261 -18.98 -10.49 -13.26
CA ARG A 261 -19.92 -11.58 -12.92
C ARG A 261 -21.36 -11.11 -12.79
N PHE A 262 -21.60 -9.81 -12.64
CA PHE A 262 -22.93 -9.21 -12.48
C PHE A 262 -23.44 -8.57 -13.77
N GLU A 263 -22.60 -8.45 -14.80
CA GLU A 263 -22.96 -7.85 -16.10
C GLU A 263 -23.59 -8.87 -17.09
N ASP A 264 -23.46 -10.17 -16.82
CA ASP A 264 -23.96 -11.25 -17.70
C ASP A 264 -25.44 -11.64 -17.45
N GLU A 265 -26.26 -10.77 -16.83
CA GLU A 265 -27.72 -10.87 -16.68
C GLU A 265 -28.41 -9.66 -17.36
#